data_3ef577ceeebdf597d6aad2b42f033633
#
_entry.id   3ef577ceeebdf597d6aad2b42f033633
#
_cell.length_a   1.000
_cell.length_b   1.000
_cell.length_c   1.000
_cell.angle_alpha   90.00
_cell.angle_beta   90.00
_cell.angle_gamma   90.00
#
_symmetry.space_group_name_H-M   'P 1'
#
loop_
_entity.id
_entity.type
_entity.pdbx_description
1 polymer ?
#
loop_
_entity_poly.entity_id
_entity_poly.type
_entity_poly.pdbx_seq_one_letter_code
_entity_poly.pdbx_strand_id
1 'polypeptide(L)'
;MRAVAVAVGALTCVLCVACAGPREAPEPVTVEVTETRTVTETPPPALPEDLRERVASLMVVGVTNYDEARAALEQGAGGLFLPSWSDPGLLTEKGRNINALREEFDRPFSVGIDFEGGRVQRHSDVLGSFPTPRELAQEPPEVIRGKGYDVGRTLAEYGINVDYAPLLDVDAAGLDVVGDRAFGSSPERVAEVAVLFAQGLVDAGVTPTFKHFPGHGRASGDTHQTLAHTPPIQDLNVFDLAPYAAVLPKFPHASVMVGHMVVPGVGDGRSPSSLNPNAYAMLREGNYPGGQPFDGVVVTDDLSGMRAITDLMPTPEAVRH
;
A
#
# COMPACT_ATOMS: atom_id res chain seq x y z
N MET A 1 -16.22 -21.06 16.22
CA MET A 1 -15.20 -20.52 17.11
C MET A 1 -14.04 -21.52 17.19
N ARG A 2 -12.95 -21.23 16.53
CA ARG A 2 -11.70 -22.01 16.64
C ARG A 2 -10.63 -21.09 17.25
N ALA A 3 -10.16 -21.48 18.43
CA ALA A 3 -9.06 -20.80 19.10
C ALA A 3 -7.74 -21.39 18.60
N VAL A 4 -6.82 -20.55 18.16
CA VAL A 4 -5.44 -20.93 17.85
C VAL A 4 -4.56 -20.49 19.03
N ALA A 5 -3.93 -21.45 19.68
CA ALA A 5 -2.99 -21.20 20.76
C ALA A 5 -1.57 -21.14 20.18
N VAL A 6 -0.86 -20.03 20.39
CA VAL A 6 0.56 -19.89 20.07
C VAL A 6 1.36 -19.98 21.37
N ALA A 7 2.25 -20.95 21.46
CA ALA A 7 3.15 -21.14 22.60
C ALA A 7 4.46 -20.37 22.35
N VAL A 8 4.86 -19.51 23.29
CA VAL A 8 6.16 -18.81 23.29
C VAL A 8 7.06 -19.47 24.33
N GLY A 9 8.23 -19.92 23.88
CA GLY A 9 9.22 -20.60 24.70
C GLY A 9 9.98 -19.64 25.65
N ALA A 10 10.28 -20.11 26.84
CA ALA A 10 11.03 -19.38 27.85
C ALA A 10 12.55 -19.52 27.61
N LEU A 11 13.27 -18.40 27.65
CA LEU A 11 14.74 -18.32 27.58
C LEU A 11 15.30 -18.26 29.02
N THR A 12 16.08 -19.28 29.40
CA THR A 12 16.73 -19.36 30.74
C THR A 12 18.17 -18.88 30.62
N CYS A 13 18.53 -17.77 31.29
CA CYS A 13 19.91 -17.35 31.48
C CYS A 13 20.48 -17.93 32.78
N VAL A 14 21.56 -18.71 32.71
CA VAL A 14 22.33 -19.17 33.87
C VAL A 14 23.54 -18.28 34.05
N LEU A 15 23.62 -17.59 35.17
CA LEU A 15 24.80 -16.86 35.62
C LEU A 15 25.52 -17.66 36.71
N CYS A 16 26.79 -18.03 36.46
CA CYS A 16 27.67 -18.62 37.45
C CYS A 16 28.33 -17.52 38.26
N VAL A 17 28.17 -17.56 39.59
CA VAL A 17 28.98 -16.75 40.54
C VAL A 17 29.62 -17.71 41.53
N ALA A 18 30.93 -17.55 41.72
CA ALA A 18 31.76 -18.32 42.62
C ALA A 18 31.82 -17.70 44.03
N CYS A 19 31.70 -18.58 45.04
CA CYS A 19 32.20 -18.52 46.42
C CYS A 19 31.87 -17.30 47.28
N ALA A 20 30.83 -17.42 48.10
CA ALA A 20 30.81 -17.02 49.53
C ALA A 20 29.57 -17.67 50.23
N GLY A 21 29.75 -18.16 51.43
CA GLY A 21 28.96 -19.01 52.32
C GLY A 21 27.42 -18.94 52.32
N PRO A 22 26.77 -19.84 53.07
CA PRO A 22 25.37 -20.14 52.87
C PRO A 22 24.46 -19.03 53.40
N ARG A 23 23.86 -18.30 52.48
CA ARG A 23 22.65 -17.53 52.72
C ARG A 23 21.55 -18.18 51.90
N GLU A 24 20.49 -18.61 52.56
CA GLU A 24 19.25 -19.05 51.88
C GLU A 24 18.81 -17.95 50.89
N ALA A 25 18.81 -18.27 49.63
CA ALA A 25 18.28 -17.42 48.60
C ALA A 25 16.74 -17.46 48.63
N PRO A 26 16.05 -16.31 48.55
CA PRO A 26 14.60 -16.32 48.38
C PRO A 26 14.19 -17.04 47.09
N GLU A 27 13.15 -17.85 47.17
CA GLU A 27 12.60 -18.55 46.03
C GLU A 27 12.19 -17.55 44.92
N PRO A 28 12.46 -17.86 43.65
CA PRO A 28 12.06 -16.99 42.56
C PRO A 28 10.54 -16.95 42.46
N VAL A 29 9.96 -15.77 42.62
CA VAL A 29 8.54 -15.54 42.31
C VAL A 29 8.38 -15.49 40.83
N THR A 30 7.85 -16.57 40.23
CA THR A 30 7.47 -16.62 38.83
C THR A 30 6.12 -15.92 38.70
N VAL A 31 6.11 -14.70 38.16
CA VAL A 31 4.87 -14.03 37.78
C VAL A 31 4.59 -14.43 36.33
N GLU A 32 3.67 -15.37 36.10
CA GLU A 32 3.10 -15.61 34.78
C GLU A 32 2.12 -14.47 34.45
N VAL A 33 2.56 -13.54 33.63
CA VAL A 33 1.67 -12.56 33.02
C VAL A 33 1.11 -13.17 31.74
N THR A 34 -0.05 -13.80 31.83
CA THR A 34 -0.80 -14.25 30.66
C THR A 34 -1.70 -13.10 30.22
N GLU A 35 -1.21 -12.22 29.34
CA GLU A 35 -2.08 -11.30 28.63
C GLU A 35 -2.84 -12.04 27.53
N THR A 36 -4.04 -12.47 27.85
CA THR A 36 -4.97 -12.96 26.84
C THR A 36 -5.63 -11.76 26.17
N ARG A 37 -5.02 -11.28 25.07
CA ARG A 37 -5.65 -10.27 24.21
C ARG A 37 -6.74 -10.97 23.41
N THR A 38 -7.98 -10.88 23.86
CA THR A 38 -9.14 -11.32 23.08
C THR A 38 -9.33 -10.35 21.93
N VAL A 39 -8.85 -10.68 20.75
CA VAL A 39 -9.20 -9.98 19.51
C VAL A 39 -10.63 -10.38 19.19
N THR A 40 -11.56 -9.50 19.47
CA THR A 40 -12.95 -9.66 18.98
C THR A 40 -12.91 -9.30 17.50
N GLU A 41 -12.88 -10.30 16.64
CA GLU A 41 -13.08 -10.08 15.20
C GLU A 41 -14.47 -9.50 15.01
N THR A 42 -14.54 -8.23 14.69
CA THR A 42 -15.79 -7.62 14.21
C THR A 42 -16.09 -8.28 12.86
N PRO A 43 -17.30 -8.85 12.67
CA PRO A 43 -17.63 -9.42 11.37
C PRO A 43 -17.49 -8.33 10.29
N PRO A 44 -17.02 -8.70 9.09
CA PRO A 44 -16.90 -7.74 8.01
C PRO A 44 -18.27 -7.08 7.77
N PRO A 45 -18.32 -5.79 7.42
CA PRO A 45 -19.55 -5.11 7.13
C PRO A 45 -20.31 -5.85 6.02
N ALA A 46 -21.63 -5.97 6.16
CA ALA A 46 -22.45 -6.59 5.14
C ALA A 46 -22.33 -5.83 3.82
N LEU A 47 -22.18 -6.56 2.72
CA LEU A 47 -22.19 -5.93 1.39
C LEU A 47 -23.53 -5.28 1.14
N PRO A 48 -23.59 -4.10 0.50
CA PRO A 48 -24.85 -3.47 0.09
C PRO A 48 -25.68 -4.42 -0.75
N GLU A 49 -26.99 -4.46 -0.53
CA GLU A 49 -27.91 -5.31 -1.30
C GLU A 49 -28.13 -4.75 -2.71
N ASP A 50 -28.19 -3.43 -2.85
CA ASP A 50 -28.38 -2.75 -4.12
C ASP A 50 -27.12 -2.80 -4.98
N LEU A 51 -27.28 -3.13 -6.26
CA LEU A 51 -26.17 -3.25 -7.20
C LEU A 51 -25.43 -1.92 -7.40
N ARG A 52 -26.16 -0.80 -7.44
CA ARG A 52 -25.56 0.53 -7.63
C ARG A 52 -24.69 0.89 -6.43
N GLU A 53 -25.15 0.62 -5.22
CA GLU A 53 -24.39 0.86 -3.99
C GLU A 53 -23.14 -0.03 -3.95
N ARG A 54 -23.24 -1.31 -4.36
CA ARG A 54 -22.09 -2.20 -4.47
C ARG A 54 -21.05 -1.69 -5.47
N VAL A 55 -21.50 -1.22 -6.64
CA VAL A 55 -20.59 -0.63 -7.64
C VAL A 55 -19.97 0.67 -7.11
N ALA A 56 -20.77 1.54 -6.48
CA ALA A 56 -20.25 2.77 -5.89
C ALA A 56 -19.21 2.49 -4.80
N SER A 57 -19.40 1.46 -3.98
CA SER A 57 -18.45 1.07 -2.93
C SER A 57 -17.09 0.58 -3.45
N LEU A 58 -16.97 0.25 -4.73
CA LEU A 58 -15.70 -0.08 -5.37
C LEU A 58 -14.95 1.15 -5.92
N MET A 59 -15.61 2.32 -5.95
CA MET A 59 -15.02 3.54 -6.52
C MET A 59 -14.17 4.28 -5.49
N VAL A 60 -12.95 4.64 -5.92
CA VAL A 60 -12.12 5.65 -5.23
C VAL A 60 -12.16 6.92 -6.07
N VAL A 61 -12.69 8.00 -5.51
CA VAL A 61 -12.98 9.24 -6.23
C VAL A 61 -11.95 10.30 -5.87
N GLY A 62 -11.27 10.86 -6.88
CA GLY A 62 -10.44 12.04 -6.71
C GLY A 62 -11.31 13.26 -6.39
N VAL A 63 -10.99 13.96 -5.30
CA VAL A 63 -11.80 15.09 -4.80
C VAL A 63 -10.95 16.34 -4.65
N THR A 64 -11.54 17.49 -4.94
CA THR A 64 -10.84 18.78 -4.89
C THR A 64 -11.15 19.58 -3.63
N ASN A 65 -12.29 19.36 -2.99
CA ASN A 65 -12.74 20.08 -1.82
C ASN A 65 -13.70 19.24 -0.96
N TYR A 66 -14.07 19.81 0.20
CA TYR A 66 -14.92 19.13 1.18
C TYR A 66 -16.32 18.76 0.62
N ASP A 67 -16.95 19.66 -0.15
CA ASP A 67 -18.29 19.43 -0.64
C ASP A 67 -18.32 18.32 -1.69
N GLU A 68 -17.30 18.22 -2.55
CA GLU A 68 -17.14 17.11 -3.49
C GLU A 68 -16.87 15.79 -2.75
N ALA A 69 -16.00 15.81 -1.73
CA ALA A 69 -15.70 14.63 -0.92
C ALA A 69 -16.96 14.11 -0.23
N ARG A 70 -17.73 15.01 0.39
CA ARG A 70 -19.01 14.70 1.04
C ARG A 70 -20.01 14.13 0.04
N ALA A 71 -20.18 14.77 -1.11
CA ALA A 71 -21.11 14.30 -2.16
C ALA A 71 -20.72 12.93 -2.71
N ALA A 72 -19.43 12.64 -2.89
CA ALA A 72 -18.94 11.32 -3.31
C ALA A 72 -19.31 10.24 -2.28
N LEU A 73 -19.11 10.53 -1.00
CA LEU A 73 -19.46 9.60 0.10
C LEU A 73 -20.97 9.40 0.22
N GLU A 74 -21.78 10.44 0.03
CA GLU A 74 -23.27 10.34 -0.01
C GLU A 74 -23.76 9.45 -1.17
N GLN A 75 -23.03 9.44 -2.29
CA GLN A 75 -23.31 8.57 -3.43
C GLN A 75 -22.80 7.14 -3.24
N GLY A 76 -22.19 6.83 -2.09
CA GLY A 76 -21.74 5.49 -1.74
C GLY A 76 -20.30 5.16 -2.14
N ALA A 77 -19.47 6.13 -2.58
CA ALA A 77 -18.09 5.88 -2.92
C ALA A 77 -17.36 5.15 -1.79
N GLY A 78 -16.60 4.10 -2.11
CA GLY A 78 -15.83 3.31 -1.15
C GLY A 78 -14.57 4.01 -0.67
N GLY A 79 -14.11 5.02 -1.40
CA GLY A 79 -12.95 5.79 -1.00
C GLY A 79 -12.83 7.14 -1.69
N LEU A 80 -11.95 7.93 -1.13
CA LEU A 80 -11.52 9.24 -1.65
C LEU A 80 -10.03 9.18 -1.99
N PHE A 81 -9.64 9.90 -3.03
CA PHE A 81 -8.24 10.16 -3.36
C PHE A 81 -7.97 11.67 -3.25
N LEU A 82 -6.84 12.02 -2.64
CA LEU A 82 -6.40 13.39 -2.46
C LEU A 82 -5.30 13.74 -3.50
N PRO A 83 -5.66 14.26 -4.68
CA PRO A 83 -4.68 14.71 -5.66
C PRO A 83 -3.96 15.99 -5.20
N SER A 84 -2.85 16.35 -5.87
CA SER A 84 -2.03 17.50 -5.48
C SER A 84 -2.74 18.87 -5.62
N TRP A 85 -3.83 18.92 -6.37
CA TRP A 85 -4.64 20.12 -6.58
C TRP A 85 -5.89 20.21 -5.69
N SER A 86 -6.05 19.29 -4.73
CA SER A 86 -7.09 19.41 -3.71
C SER A 86 -6.84 20.63 -2.83
N ASP A 87 -7.92 21.21 -2.33
CA ASP A 87 -7.84 22.28 -1.34
C ASP A 87 -7.20 21.74 -0.05
N PRO A 88 -6.10 22.33 0.44
CA PRO A 88 -5.50 21.96 1.72
C PRO A 88 -6.46 22.04 2.92
N GLY A 89 -7.56 22.80 2.79
CA GLY A 89 -8.66 22.83 3.77
C GLY A 89 -9.24 21.46 4.06
N LEU A 90 -9.22 20.52 3.08
CA LEU A 90 -9.59 19.11 3.31
C LEU A 90 -8.78 18.44 4.43
N LEU A 91 -7.60 18.93 4.72
CA LEU A 91 -6.74 18.43 5.81
C LEU A 91 -6.85 19.32 7.06
N THR A 92 -7.01 20.63 6.91
CA THR A 92 -6.76 21.61 7.98
C THR A 92 -7.99 22.36 8.48
N GLU A 93 -9.08 22.47 7.69
CA GLU A 93 -10.25 23.27 8.06
C GLU A 93 -11.09 22.53 9.13
N LYS A 94 -11.20 23.14 10.31
CA LYS A 94 -11.95 22.52 11.40
C LYS A 94 -13.43 22.37 11.05
N GLY A 95 -13.94 21.15 11.16
CA GLY A 95 -15.34 20.80 10.86
C GLY A 95 -15.66 20.66 9.38
N ARG A 96 -14.66 20.89 8.49
CA ARG A 96 -14.79 20.69 7.04
C ARG A 96 -13.54 20.01 6.46
N ASN A 97 -13.04 19.00 7.15
CA ASN A 97 -11.87 18.22 6.77
C ASN A 97 -12.19 16.71 6.75
N ILE A 98 -11.21 15.88 6.42
CA ILE A 98 -11.37 14.42 6.35
C ILE A 98 -11.84 13.83 7.69
N ASN A 99 -11.33 14.33 8.82
CA ASN A 99 -11.78 13.84 10.13
C ASN A 99 -13.25 14.15 10.39
N ALA A 100 -13.74 15.33 9.97
CA ALA A 100 -15.17 15.67 10.06
C ALA A 100 -16.04 14.74 9.19
N LEU A 101 -15.57 14.34 8.00
CA LEU A 101 -16.28 13.33 7.19
C LEU A 101 -16.31 11.96 7.88
N ARG A 102 -15.24 11.56 8.57
CA ARG A 102 -15.22 10.31 9.35
C ARG A 102 -16.19 10.30 10.52
N GLU A 103 -16.44 11.47 11.11
CA GLU A 103 -17.43 11.65 12.17
C GLU A 103 -18.87 11.68 11.61
N GLU A 104 -19.07 12.20 10.39
CA GLU A 104 -20.37 12.34 9.75
C GLU A 104 -20.90 11.01 9.17
N PHE A 105 -20.01 10.20 8.55
CA PHE A 105 -20.41 8.99 7.87
C PHE A 105 -20.20 7.75 8.73
N ASP A 106 -21.29 7.09 9.15
CA ASP A 106 -21.28 5.87 9.97
C ASP A 106 -21.01 4.61 9.10
N ARG A 107 -20.03 4.68 8.24
CA ARG A 107 -19.51 3.56 7.46
C ARG A 107 -18.02 3.72 7.19
N PRO A 108 -17.27 2.62 7.04
CA PRO A 108 -15.87 2.71 6.66
C PRO A 108 -15.73 3.21 5.22
N PHE A 109 -14.72 4.04 4.98
CA PHE A 109 -14.25 4.43 3.65
C PHE A 109 -12.73 4.65 3.67
N SER A 110 -12.10 4.42 2.54
CA SER A 110 -10.67 4.71 2.38
C SER A 110 -10.44 6.19 2.06
N VAL A 111 -9.33 6.73 2.52
CA VAL A 111 -8.80 8.01 2.06
C VAL A 111 -7.35 7.77 1.68
N GLY A 112 -7.07 7.85 0.39
CA GLY A 112 -5.77 7.56 -0.19
C GLY A 112 -5.04 8.81 -0.67
N ILE A 113 -3.72 8.74 -0.63
CA ILE A 113 -2.83 9.79 -1.11
C ILE A 113 -1.57 9.16 -1.71
N ASP A 114 -0.91 9.86 -2.66
CA ASP A 114 0.47 9.55 -3.03
C ASP A 114 1.42 10.30 -2.11
N PHE A 115 2.01 9.60 -1.15
CA PHE A 115 2.96 10.17 -0.22
C PHE A 115 4.23 9.33 -0.13
N GLU A 116 4.89 9.18 -1.30
CA GLU A 116 6.07 8.33 -1.49
C GLU A 116 7.34 8.90 -0.86
N GLY A 117 7.36 10.22 -0.67
CA GLY A 117 8.56 11.02 -0.37
C GLY A 117 9.15 11.69 -1.62
N GLY A 118 10.12 12.58 -1.41
CA GLY A 118 10.79 13.31 -2.48
C GLY A 118 9.82 14.12 -3.34
N ARG A 119 9.86 13.92 -4.66
CA ARG A 119 9.03 14.66 -5.61
C ARG A 119 7.56 14.19 -5.69
N VAL A 120 7.23 13.04 -5.09
CA VAL A 120 5.86 12.52 -5.03
C VAL A 120 5.42 12.45 -3.57
N GLN A 121 5.03 13.60 -3.05
CA GLN A 121 4.43 13.76 -1.72
C GLN A 121 3.41 14.90 -1.79
N ARG A 122 2.14 14.51 -1.96
CA ARG A 122 1.03 15.47 -2.10
C ARG A 122 0.84 16.22 -0.80
N HIS A 123 0.54 17.53 -0.88
CA HIS A 123 0.31 18.38 0.29
C HIS A 123 1.47 18.42 1.31
N SER A 124 2.71 18.33 0.84
CA SER A 124 3.90 18.34 1.72
C SER A 124 4.06 19.63 2.52
N ASP A 125 3.48 20.72 2.11
CA ASP A 125 3.38 21.98 2.86
C ASP A 125 2.50 21.88 4.12
N VAL A 126 1.58 20.90 4.19
CA VAL A 126 0.76 20.57 5.37
C VAL A 126 1.32 19.36 6.09
N LEU A 127 1.64 18.30 5.34
CA LEU A 127 2.02 16.99 5.88
C LEU A 127 3.52 16.87 6.19
N GLY A 128 4.33 17.88 5.81
CA GLY A 128 5.79 17.82 5.94
C GLY A 128 6.46 17.13 4.76
N SER A 129 7.79 17.25 4.72
CA SER A 129 8.61 16.69 3.64
C SER A 129 9.46 15.54 4.12
N PHE A 130 9.54 14.49 3.30
CA PHE A 130 10.32 13.28 3.55
C PHE A 130 11.33 13.06 2.41
N PRO A 131 12.46 12.36 2.69
CA PRO A 131 13.47 12.09 1.68
C PRO A 131 12.88 11.29 0.51
N THR A 132 13.58 11.32 -0.62
CA THR A 132 13.22 10.43 -1.74
C THR A 132 13.37 8.97 -1.32
N PRO A 133 12.58 8.04 -1.90
CA PRO A 133 12.77 6.61 -1.67
C PRO A 133 14.20 6.13 -1.96
N ARG A 134 14.86 6.70 -2.96
CA ARG A 134 16.25 6.39 -3.31
C ARG A 134 17.23 6.80 -2.21
N GLU A 135 17.05 7.97 -1.60
CA GLU A 135 17.86 8.43 -0.47
C GLU A 135 17.56 7.57 0.77
N LEU A 136 16.29 7.35 1.08
CA LEU A 136 15.87 6.53 2.21
C LEU A 136 16.43 5.10 2.13
N ALA A 137 16.55 4.56 0.93
CA ALA A 137 17.16 3.24 0.73
C ALA A 137 18.64 3.16 1.09
N GLN A 138 19.34 4.26 1.37
CA GLN A 138 20.73 4.25 1.83
C GLN A 138 20.84 4.23 3.35
N GLU A 139 19.73 4.41 4.06
CA GLU A 139 19.69 4.48 5.51
C GLU A 139 19.69 3.08 6.16
N PRO A 140 20.03 2.98 7.45
CA PRO A 140 19.91 1.75 8.23
C PRO A 140 18.47 1.25 8.31
N PRO A 141 18.25 -0.08 8.49
CA PRO A 141 16.91 -0.69 8.52
C PRO A 141 15.94 -0.05 9.53
N GLU A 142 16.44 0.29 10.72
CA GLU A 142 15.64 0.94 11.76
C GLU A 142 15.21 2.35 11.39
N VAL A 143 16.03 3.10 10.64
CA VAL A 143 15.70 4.43 10.13
C VAL A 143 14.64 4.33 9.04
N ILE A 144 14.77 3.36 8.11
CA ILE A 144 13.79 3.13 7.05
C ILE A 144 12.41 2.82 7.65
N ARG A 145 12.34 1.87 8.61
CA ARG A 145 11.09 1.53 9.28
C ARG A 145 10.54 2.71 10.09
N GLY A 146 11.40 3.43 10.81
CA GLY A 146 11.03 4.63 11.56
C GLY A 146 10.44 5.71 10.66
N LYS A 147 10.99 5.93 9.45
CA LYS A 147 10.44 6.88 8.47
C LYS A 147 9.08 6.44 7.94
N GLY A 148 8.88 5.15 7.65
CA GLY A 148 7.57 4.61 7.32
C GLY A 148 6.53 4.85 8.42
N TYR A 149 6.92 4.67 9.69
CA TYR A 149 6.07 4.98 10.84
C TYR A 149 5.76 6.49 10.97
N ASP A 150 6.75 7.36 10.78
CA ASP A 150 6.56 8.81 10.83
C ASP A 150 5.59 9.28 9.74
N VAL A 151 5.73 8.76 8.52
CA VAL A 151 4.80 9.00 7.40
C VAL A 151 3.40 8.53 7.79
N GLY A 152 3.25 7.27 8.18
CA GLY A 152 1.96 6.71 8.54
C GLY A 152 1.27 7.46 9.68
N ARG A 153 2.00 7.83 10.74
CA ARG A 153 1.47 8.63 11.85
C ARG A 153 0.98 9.99 11.37
N THR A 154 1.77 10.66 10.52
CA THR A 154 1.38 11.94 9.95
C THR A 154 0.09 11.80 9.14
N LEU A 155 0.01 10.82 8.24
CA LEU A 155 -1.18 10.60 7.42
C LEU A 155 -2.42 10.28 8.29
N ALA A 156 -2.27 9.41 9.28
CA ALA A 156 -3.36 9.01 10.18
C ALA A 156 -3.91 10.20 10.99
N GLU A 157 -3.07 11.16 11.40
CA GLU A 157 -3.48 12.37 12.11
C GLU A 157 -4.50 13.19 11.30
N TYR A 158 -4.33 13.24 9.97
CA TYR A 158 -5.25 13.91 9.05
C TYR A 158 -6.38 13.03 8.52
N GLY A 159 -6.58 11.83 9.09
CA GLY A 159 -7.65 10.91 8.70
C GLY A 159 -7.38 10.13 7.41
N ILE A 160 -6.17 10.19 6.87
CA ILE A 160 -5.72 9.41 5.71
C ILE A 160 -5.32 8.02 6.20
N ASN A 161 -5.86 6.96 5.60
CA ASN A 161 -5.64 5.58 6.02
C ASN A 161 -5.07 4.67 4.94
N VAL A 162 -4.81 5.19 3.75
CA VAL A 162 -4.14 4.48 2.64
C VAL A 162 -3.04 5.37 2.08
N ASP A 163 -1.82 4.85 2.01
CA ASP A 163 -0.74 5.47 1.25
C ASP A 163 -0.51 4.68 -0.04
N TYR A 164 -0.58 5.34 -1.20
CA TYR A 164 -0.21 4.74 -2.48
C TYR A 164 1.32 4.69 -2.60
N ALA A 165 1.94 4.05 -1.64
CA ALA A 165 3.36 3.75 -1.48
C ALA A 165 3.52 2.45 -0.67
N PRO A 166 4.68 1.78 -0.78
CA PRO A 166 5.84 2.10 -1.60
C PRO A 166 5.79 1.49 -3.01
N LEU A 167 6.70 1.99 -3.89
CA LEU A 167 6.95 1.36 -5.18
C LEU A 167 7.68 0.03 -4.99
N LEU A 168 7.26 -0.98 -5.77
CA LEU A 168 8.02 -2.20 -6.02
C LEU A 168 8.69 -2.19 -7.41
N ASP A 169 8.55 -1.09 -8.14
CA ASP A 169 9.24 -0.90 -9.41
C ASP A 169 10.76 -0.89 -9.22
N VAL A 170 11.46 -1.64 -10.06
CA VAL A 170 12.93 -1.75 -10.03
C VAL A 170 13.50 -0.83 -11.11
N ASP A 171 14.22 0.23 -10.71
CA ASP A 171 14.78 1.21 -11.63
C ASP A 171 16.03 0.66 -12.34
N ALA A 172 15.83 -0.20 -13.34
CA ALA A 172 16.92 -0.78 -14.13
C ALA A 172 17.04 -0.18 -15.54
N ALA A 173 16.03 0.55 -16.01
CA ALA A 173 16.04 1.22 -17.30
C ALA A 173 16.37 2.72 -17.21
N GLY A 174 16.45 3.29 -16.01
CA GLY A 174 16.72 4.71 -15.79
C GLY A 174 15.59 5.61 -16.30
N LEU A 175 14.33 5.18 -16.11
CA LEU A 175 13.17 5.96 -16.52
C LEU A 175 12.93 7.13 -15.57
N ASP A 176 12.86 8.36 -16.07
CA ASP A 176 12.58 9.55 -15.27
C ASP A 176 11.29 9.43 -14.43
N VAL A 177 10.27 8.76 -14.95
CA VAL A 177 9.00 8.54 -14.26
C VAL A 177 9.14 7.65 -13.02
N VAL A 178 10.11 6.75 -13.01
CA VAL A 178 10.46 5.88 -11.87
C VAL A 178 11.58 6.51 -11.05
N GLY A 179 12.78 6.52 -11.56
CA GLY A 179 13.95 7.26 -11.05
C GLY A 179 14.15 7.15 -9.54
N ASP A 180 14.18 8.31 -8.89
CA ASP A 180 14.36 8.45 -7.43
C ASP A 180 13.17 7.97 -6.57
N ARG A 181 12.03 7.66 -7.20
CA ARG A 181 10.87 7.04 -6.54
C ARG A 181 11.10 5.56 -6.22
N ALA A 182 11.99 4.88 -6.95
CA ALA A 182 12.35 3.49 -6.66
C ALA A 182 13.43 3.40 -5.59
N PHE A 183 13.35 2.42 -4.73
CA PHE A 183 14.36 2.14 -3.71
C PHE A 183 15.70 1.68 -4.27
N GLY A 184 15.73 1.20 -5.51
CA GLY A 184 16.97 0.75 -6.13
C GLY A 184 16.79 0.16 -7.52
N SER A 185 17.89 -0.39 -8.03
CA SER A 185 17.98 -1.05 -9.33
C SER A 185 18.13 -2.57 -9.22
N SER A 186 18.02 -3.14 -8.00
CA SER A 186 17.97 -4.59 -7.80
C SER A 186 16.67 -5.00 -7.13
N PRO A 187 16.03 -6.11 -7.58
CA PRO A 187 14.80 -6.62 -7.00
C PRO A 187 14.90 -6.88 -5.49
N GLU A 188 16.03 -7.42 -5.04
CA GLU A 188 16.27 -7.77 -3.63
C GLU A 188 16.31 -6.52 -2.76
N ARG A 189 17.00 -5.46 -3.21
CA ARG A 189 17.05 -4.20 -2.46
C ARG A 189 15.71 -3.51 -2.40
N VAL A 190 14.99 -3.49 -3.51
CA VAL A 190 13.63 -2.94 -3.56
C VAL A 190 12.73 -3.68 -2.57
N ALA A 191 12.74 -5.01 -2.56
CA ALA A 191 11.93 -5.82 -1.66
C ALA A 191 12.30 -5.59 -0.18
N GLU A 192 13.61 -5.57 0.14
CA GLU A 192 14.10 -5.36 1.51
C GLU A 192 13.60 -4.02 2.08
N VAL A 193 13.82 -2.93 1.34
CA VAL A 193 13.45 -1.58 1.79
C VAL A 193 11.95 -1.40 1.85
N ALA A 194 11.23 -1.92 0.84
CA ALA A 194 9.77 -1.87 0.80
C ALA A 194 9.13 -2.56 2.02
N VAL A 195 9.65 -3.71 2.44
CA VAL A 195 9.18 -4.41 3.66
C VAL A 195 9.34 -3.53 4.89
N LEU A 196 10.48 -2.90 5.06
CA LEU A 196 10.76 -2.06 6.24
C LEU A 196 9.86 -0.82 6.27
N PHE A 197 9.75 -0.12 5.14
CA PHE A 197 8.92 1.08 5.02
C PHE A 197 7.43 0.75 5.21
N ALA A 198 6.93 -0.28 4.51
CA ALA A 198 5.54 -0.71 4.63
C ALA A 198 5.19 -1.19 6.04
N GLN A 199 6.12 -1.86 6.74
CA GLN A 199 5.91 -2.22 8.15
C GLN A 199 5.72 -0.99 9.02
N GLY A 200 6.48 0.08 8.78
CA GLY A 200 6.31 1.35 9.48
C GLY A 200 4.91 1.95 9.26
N LEU A 201 4.41 1.97 8.01
CA LEU A 201 3.04 2.42 7.70
C LEU A 201 1.99 1.59 8.45
N VAL A 202 2.12 0.26 8.43
CA VAL A 202 1.19 -0.66 9.13
C VAL A 202 1.23 -0.44 10.63
N ASP A 203 2.40 -0.26 11.23
CA ASP A 203 2.57 0.02 12.66
C ASP A 203 1.87 1.33 13.08
N ALA A 204 1.73 2.28 12.15
CA ALA A 204 1.01 3.54 12.34
C ALA A 204 -0.49 3.46 11.98
N GLY A 205 -0.98 2.30 11.52
CA GLY A 205 -2.40 2.10 11.16
C GLY A 205 -2.76 2.56 9.74
N VAL A 206 -1.77 2.78 8.86
CA VAL A 206 -1.98 3.14 7.45
C VAL A 206 -1.71 1.93 6.56
N THR A 207 -2.61 1.69 5.62
CA THR A 207 -2.50 0.60 4.64
C THR A 207 -1.52 0.99 3.54
N PRO A 208 -0.42 0.26 3.34
CA PRO A 208 0.47 0.46 2.19
C PRO A 208 -0.16 -0.06 0.91
N THR A 209 0.14 0.58 -0.22
CA THR A 209 -0.24 0.12 -1.55
C THR A 209 1.00 -0.11 -2.40
N PHE A 210 1.28 -1.36 -2.69
CA PHE A 210 2.43 -1.74 -3.53
C PHE A 210 2.15 -1.51 -5.01
N LYS A 211 3.05 -0.79 -5.70
CA LYS A 211 2.84 -0.33 -7.09
C LYS A 211 4.11 -0.36 -7.93
N HIS A 212 3.98 -0.40 -9.23
CA HIS A 212 2.82 -0.56 -10.11
C HIS A 212 2.84 -1.97 -10.71
N PHE A 213 1.96 -2.86 -10.25
CA PHE A 213 1.94 -4.25 -10.72
C PHE A 213 1.65 -4.31 -12.24
N PRO A 214 2.33 -5.16 -13.02
CA PRO A 214 3.36 -6.14 -12.64
C PRO A 214 4.81 -5.63 -12.69
N GLY A 215 5.05 -4.31 -12.77
CA GLY A 215 6.35 -3.64 -12.75
C GLY A 215 6.50 -2.61 -13.86
N HIS A 216 6.76 -1.35 -13.47
CA HIS A 216 6.92 -0.22 -14.39
C HIS A 216 8.39 0.12 -14.67
N GLY A 217 9.31 -0.39 -13.84
CA GLY A 217 10.71 0.08 -13.81
C GLY A 217 11.51 -0.16 -15.09
N ARG A 218 11.06 -1.06 -15.97
CA ARG A 218 11.66 -1.35 -17.26
C ARG A 218 10.70 -1.12 -18.45
N ALA A 219 9.64 -0.34 -18.26
CA ALA A 219 8.71 -0.02 -19.35
C ALA A 219 9.36 0.90 -20.41
N SER A 220 8.72 0.99 -21.57
CA SER A 220 9.21 1.79 -22.71
C SER A 220 8.98 3.29 -22.56
N GLY A 221 8.28 3.75 -21.49
CA GLY A 221 7.95 5.15 -21.28
C GLY A 221 7.06 5.39 -20.08
N ASP A 222 6.46 6.58 -20.07
CA ASP A 222 5.62 7.13 -19.02
C ASP A 222 4.13 6.99 -19.37
N THR A 223 3.38 6.21 -18.58
CA THR A 223 1.94 5.98 -18.77
C THR A 223 1.07 7.23 -18.57
N HIS A 224 1.60 8.28 -17.93
CA HIS A 224 0.93 9.59 -17.90
C HIS A 224 0.87 10.25 -19.28
N GLN A 225 1.82 9.94 -20.15
CA GLN A 225 1.99 10.61 -21.45
C GLN A 225 1.56 9.75 -22.65
N THR A 226 1.70 8.42 -22.54
CA THR A 226 1.41 7.49 -23.64
C THR A 226 1.25 6.08 -23.13
N LEU A 227 0.79 5.18 -24.00
CA LEU A 227 0.82 3.74 -23.74
C LEU A 227 2.28 3.27 -23.64
N ALA A 228 2.62 2.59 -22.57
CA ALA A 228 3.95 2.05 -22.30
C ALA A 228 3.93 0.52 -22.32
N HIS A 229 5.00 -0.09 -22.85
CA HIS A 229 5.17 -1.53 -22.90
C HIS A 229 6.30 -1.95 -22.00
N THR A 230 6.10 -3.02 -21.23
CA THR A 230 7.16 -3.66 -20.47
C THR A 230 7.95 -4.63 -21.38
N PRO A 231 9.09 -5.17 -20.91
CA PRO A 231 9.62 -6.41 -21.45
C PRO A 231 8.57 -7.54 -21.43
N PRO A 232 8.77 -8.63 -22.19
CA PRO A 232 7.86 -9.79 -22.16
C PRO A 232 7.74 -10.38 -20.75
N ILE A 233 6.61 -11.05 -20.46
CA ILE A 233 6.33 -11.63 -19.13
C ILE A 233 7.45 -12.57 -18.64
N GLN A 234 8.14 -13.26 -19.53
CA GLN A 234 9.26 -14.13 -19.19
C GLN A 234 10.40 -13.36 -18.51
N ASP A 235 10.65 -12.13 -18.95
CA ASP A 235 11.67 -11.25 -18.38
C ASP A 235 11.18 -10.60 -17.08
N LEU A 236 9.88 -10.25 -16.99
CA LEU A 236 9.28 -9.74 -15.77
C LEU A 236 9.32 -10.81 -14.66
N ASN A 237 9.08 -12.05 -15.00
CA ASN A 237 9.07 -13.19 -14.07
C ASN A 237 10.37 -13.34 -13.28
N VAL A 238 11.49 -12.98 -13.87
CA VAL A 238 12.80 -13.14 -13.21
C VAL A 238 13.31 -11.86 -12.57
N PHE A 239 12.63 -10.72 -12.78
CA PHE A 239 13.14 -9.42 -12.34
C PHE A 239 12.05 -8.56 -11.67
N ASP A 240 11.10 -8.02 -12.43
CA ASP A 240 10.13 -7.04 -11.91
C ASP A 240 9.10 -7.64 -10.96
N LEU A 241 8.77 -8.93 -11.12
CA LEU A 241 7.84 -9.65 -10.24
C LEU A 241 8.51 -10.22 -8.97
N ALA A 242 9.83 -10.28 -8.91
CA ALA A 242 10.55 -10.80 -7.75
C ALA A 242 10.27 -9.99 -6.46
N PRO A 243 10.20 -8.64 -6.46
CA PRO A 243 9.79 -7.89 -5.28
C PRO A 243 8.38 -8.24 -4.80
N TYR A 244 7.41 -8.44 -5.71
CA TYR A 244 6.05 -8.84 -5.34
C TYR A 244 6.02 -10.21 -4.66
N ALA A 245 6.75 -11.20 -5.20
CA ALA A 245 6.88 -12.52 -4.60
C ALA A 245 7.47 -12.47 -3.18
N ALA A 246 8.43 -11.57 -2.93
CA ALA A 246 9.09 -11.43 -1.63
C ALA A 246 8.29 -10.62 -0.60
N VAL A 247 7.49 -9.65 -1.05
CA VAL A 247 6.80 -8.67 -0.21
C VAL A 247 5.38 -9.08 0.14
N LEU A 248 4.55 -9.44 -0.85
CA LEU A 248 3.11 -9.64 -0.65
C LEU A 248 2.76 -10.69 0.43
N PRO A 249 3.47 -11.82 0.57
CA PRO A 249 3.17 -12.80 1.63
C PRO A 249 3.32 -12.25 3.05
N LYS A 250 4.05 -11.15 3.23
CA LYS A 250 4.26 -10.50 4.54
C LYS A 250 3.16 -9.48 4.87
N PHE A 251 2.40 -9.05 3.87
CA PHE A 251 1.38 -8.00 3.97
C PHE A 251 0.04 -8.44 3.36
N PRO A 252 -0.64 -9.45 3.92
CA PRO A 252 -1.88 -9.98 3.34
C PRO A 252 -3.05 -8.97 3.34
N HIS A 253 -2.95 -7.91 4.14
CA HIS A 253 -3.97 -6.84 4.24
C HIS A 253 -3.56 -5.53 3.54
N ALA A 254 -2.43 -5.51 2.86
CA ALA A 254 -2.04 -4.38 2.03
C ALA A 254 -2.90 -4.27 0.78
N SER A 255 -2.71 -3.17 0.05
CA SER A 255 -3.26 -3.02 -1.30
C SER A 255 -2.19 -3.22 -2.36
N VAL A 256 -2.61 -3.56 -3.58
CA VAL A 256 -1.77 -3.57 -4.78
C VAL A 256 -2.41 -2.68 -5.84
N MET A 257 -1.62 -1.78 -6.42
CA MET A 257 -2.04 -0.96 -7.54
C MET A 257 -1.56 -1.58 -8.85
N VAL A 258 -2.51 -1.86 -9.76
CA VAL A 258 -2.22 -2.36 -11.12
C VAL A 258 -2.01 -1.18 -12.05
N GLY A 259 -0.83 -1.09 -12.62
CA GLY A 259 -0.47 0.01 -13.53
C GLY A 259 -1.02 -0.17 -14.95
N HIS A 260 -0.77 0.83 -15.79
CA HIS A 260 -1.31 0.90 -17.16
C HIS A 260 -0.35 0.37 -18.24
N MET A 261 0.71 -0.36 -17.85
CA MET A 261 1.63 -0.92 -18.83
C MET A 261 1.00 -2.10 -19.58
N VAL A 262 1.32 -2.21 -20.85
CA VAL A 262 1.04 -3.42 -21.66
C VAL A 262 2.18 -4.42 -21.44
N VAL A 263 1.83 -5.66 -21.09
CA VAL A 263 2.79 -6.74 -20.87
C VAL A 263 2.67 -7.76 -22.01
N PRO A 264 3.66 -7.84 -22.92
CA PRO A 264 3.67 -8.88 -23.94
C PRO A 264 3.68 -10.27 -23.30
N GLY A 265 2.72 -11.11 -23.69
CA GLY A 265 2.54 -12.47 -23.17
C GLY A 265 1.58 -12.58 -21.98
N VAL A 266 0.93 -11.50 -21.56
CA VAL A 266 -0.19 -11.52 -20.59
C VAL A 266 -1.49 -11.22 -21.34
N GLY A 267 -2.42 -12.16 -21.34
CA GLY A 267 -3.69 -12.05 -22.05
C GLY A 267 -3.49 -11.84 -23.55
N ASP A 268 -4.08 -10.78 -24.10
CA ASP A 268 -3.95 -10.41 -25.51
C ASP A 268 -2.60 -9.72 -25.86
N GLY A 269 -1.81 -9.37 -24.84
CA GLY A 269 -0.55 -8.65 -24.99
C GLY A 269 -0.68 -7.24 -25.58
N ARG A 270 -1.87 -6.63 -25.50
CA ARG A 270 -2.20 -5.31 -26.09
C ARG A 270 -2.92 -4.41 -25.10
N SER A 271 -3.76 -4.98 -24.24
CA SER A 271 -4.50 -4.23 -23.24
C SER A 271 -3.58 -3.80 -22.08
N PRO A 272 -3.70 -2.57 -21.58
CA PRO A 272 -3.05 -2.17 -20.33
C PRO A 272 -3.38 -3.13 -19.20
N SER A 273 -2.43 -3.40 -18.31
CA SER A 273 -2.60 -4.36 -17.22
C SER A 273 -3.81 -4.04 -16.34
N SER A 274 -4.09 -2.76 -16.11
CA SER A 274 -5.27 -2.29 -15.35
C SER A 274 -6.62 -2.60 -16.00
N LEU A 275 -6.65 -2.85 -17.32
CA LEU A 275 -7.84 -3.27 -18.08
C LEU A 275 -7.75 -4.73 -18.53
N ASN A 276 -6.75 -5.49 -18.07
CA ASN A 276 -6.49 -6.86 -18.51
C ASN A 276 -6.81 -7.87 -17.40
N PRO A 277 -7.92 -8.64 -17.50
CA PRO A 277 -8.30 -9.59 -16.45
C PRO A 277 -7.23 -10.65 -16.17
N ASN A 278 -6.35 -10.97 -17.16
CA ASN A 278 -5.26 -11.92 -16.93
C ASN A 278 -4.17 -11.35 -15.99
N ALA A 279 -3.97 -10.03 -15.96
CA ALA A 279 -3.06 -9.41 -15.00
C ALA A 279 -3.61 -9.54 -13.56
N TYR A 280 -4.91 -9.37 -13.38
CA TYR A 280 -5.56 -9.58 -12.08
C TYR A 280 -5.55 -11.05 -11.67
N ALA A 281 -5.84 -11.98 -12.59
CA ALA A 281 -5.77 -13.42 -12.32
C ALA A 281 -4.34 -13.81 -11.91
N MET A 282 -3.32 -13.31 -12.60
CA MET A 282 -1.92 -13.56 -12.27
C MET A 282 -1.59 -13.12 -10.82
N LEU A 283 -2.05 -11.94 -10.39
CA LEU A 283 -1.87 -11.46 -9.03
C LEU A 283 -2.69 -12.28 -8.02
N ARG A 284 -3.97 -12.51 -8.30
CA ARG A 284 -4.90 -13.21 -7.40
C ARG A 284 -4.50 -14.66 -7.15
N GLU A 285 -4.00 -15.34 -8.16
CA GLU A 285 -3.61 -16.75 -8.10
C GLU A 285 -2.12 -16.94 -7.75
N GLY A 286 -1.34 -15.86 -7.78
CA GLY A 286 0.11 -15.93 -7.58
C GLY A 286 0.84 -16.62 -8.74
N ASN A 287 0.31 -16.53 -9.96
CA ASN A 287 0.82 -17.23 -11.15
C ASN A 287 2.07 -16.56 -11.75
N TYR A 288 3.10 -16.40 -10.91
CA TYR A 288 4.45 -15.95 -11.29
C TYR A 288 5.46 -16.60 -10.33
N PRO A 289 6.76 -16.68 -10.69
CA PRO A 289 7.76 -17.36 -9.89
C PRO A 289 7.86 -16.84 -8.46
N GLY A 290 7.64 -17.72 -7.49
CA GLY A 290 7.61 -17.38 -6.05
C GLY A 290 6.34 -16.66 -5.61
N GLY A 291 5.41 -16.39 -6.52
CA GLY A 291 4.12 -15.76 -6.21
C GLY A 291 3.28 -16.62 -5.26
N GLN A 292 2.46 -15.97 -4.47
CA GLN A 292 1.43 -16.57 -3.60
C GLN A 292 0.09 -15.90 -3.92
N PRO A 293 -1.05 -16.58 -3.74
CA PRO A 293 -2.35 -15.97 -3.88
C PRO A 293 -2.48 -14.70 -3.04
N PHE A 294 -3.03 -13.65 -3.63
CA PHE A 294 -3.22 -12.37 -2.97
C PHE A 294 -4.69 -12.01 -2.88
N ASP A 295 -5.23 -11.99 -1.65
CA ASP A 295 -6.64 -11.71 -1.35
C ASP A 295 -6.88 -10.27 -0.86
N GLY A 296 -5.83 -9.46 -0.74
CA GLY A 296 -5.92 -8.04 -0.35
C GLY A 296 -6.63 -7.16 -1.38
N VAL A 297 -6.74 -5.90 -1.08
CA VAL A 297 -7.39 -4.93 -1.98
C VAL A 297 -6.52 -4.71 -3.23
N VAL A 298 -7.16 -4.75 -4.40
CA VAL A 298 -6.50 -4.40 -5.67
C VAL A 298 -7.20 -3.19 -6.25
N VAL A 299 -6.41 -2.16 -6.57
CA VAL A 299 -6.87 -0.92 -7.20
C VAL A 299 -6.21 -0.75 -8.56
N THR A 300 -6.87 -0.02 -9.45
CA THR A 300 -6.23 0.46 -10.68
C THR A 300 -5.39 1.69 -10.38
N ASP A 301 -4.40 1.97 -11.21
CA ASP A 301 -3.87 3.32 -11.34
C ASP A 301 -4.94 4.27 -11.91
N ASP A 302 -4.69 5.58 -11.99
CA ASP A 302 -5.69 6.57 -12.37
C ASP A 302 -6.24 6.38 -13.78
N LEU A 303 -7.52 5.96 -13.86
CA LEU A 303 -8.24 5.76 -15.12
C LEU A 303 -8.66 7.08 -15.80
N SER A 304 -8.58 8.21 -15.10
CA SER A 304 -9.15 9.50 -15.54
C SER A 304 -8.11 10.49 -16.04
N GLY A 305 -6.88 10.45 -15.52
CA GLY A 305 -5.84 11.44 -15.78
C GLY A 305 -4.67 10.93 -16.63
N MET A 306 -4.56 9.61 -16.85
CA MET A 306 -3.41 9.02 -17.53
C MET A 306 -3.70 8.72 -19.00
N ARG A 307 -2.86 9.22 -19.92
CA ARG A 307 -3.06 9.10 -21.37
C ARG A 307 -3.00 7.65 -21.86
N ALA A 308 -2.30 6.77 -21.16
CA ALA A 308 -2.32 5.34 -21.44
C ALA A 308 -3.75 4.74 -21.46
N ILE A 309 -4.71 5.36 -20.76
CA ILE A 309 -6.11 4.97 -20.73
C ILE A 309 -6.97 5.94 -21.55
N THR A 310 -6.86 7.25 -21.28
CA THR A 310 -7.77 8.25 -21.88
C THR A 310 -7.62 8.39 -23.40
N ASP A 311 -6.48 8.01 -23.97
CA ASP A 311 -6.27 7.91 -25.42
C ASP A 311 -6.90 6.64 -26.02
N LEU A 312 -7.22 5.61 -25.22
CA LEU A 312 -7.86 4.37 -25.67
C LEU A 312 -9.38 4.46 -25.59
N MET A 313 -9.90 4.97 -24.48
CA MET A 313 -11.34 5.03 -24.24
C MET A 313 -11.70 6.12 -23.22
N PRO A 314 -12.97 6.62 -23.23
CA PRO A 314 -13.45 7.54 -22.20
C PRO A 314 -13.46 6.89 -20.83
N THR A 315 -13.19 7.67 -19.76
CA THR A 315 -13.17 7.18 -18.36
C THR A 315 -14.40 6.36 -17.95
N PRO A 316 -15.66 6.75 -18.30
CA PRO A 316 -16.82 5.92 -17.94
C PRO A 316 -16.86 4.54 -18.62
N GLU A 317 -16.16 4.36 -19.72
CA GLU A 317 -16.00 3.07 -20.39
C GLU A 317 -14.90 2.26 -19.69
N ALA A 318 -13.76 2.89 -19.38
CA ALA A 318 -12.66 2.25 -18.66
C ALA A 318 -13.10 1.71 -17.29
N VAL A 319 -13.97 2.44 -16.58
CA VAL A 319 -14.53 2.02 -15.27
C VAL A 319 -15.48 0.82 -15.41
N ARG A 320 -16.10 0.62 -16.56
CA ARG A 320 -17.01 -0.52 -16.81
C ARG A 320 -16.32 -1.75 -17.37
N HIS A 321 -15.10 -1.57 -17.86
CA HIS A 321 -14.31 -2.64 -18.47
C HIS A 321 -13.77 -3.61 -17.45
#